data_11cdc7c64fe7b60a2dbd4db28c0cc1dd
#
_entry.id   11cdc7c64fe7b60a2dbd4db28c0cc1dd
#
_cell.length_a   1.000
_cell.length_b   1.000
_cell.length_c   1.000
_cell.angle_alpha   90.00
_cell.angle_beta   90.00
_cell.angle_gamma   90.00
#
_symmetry.space_group_name_H-M   'P 1'
#
loop_
_entity.id
_entity.type
_entity.pdbx_description
1 polymer ?
#
loop_
_entity_poly.entity_id
_entity_poly.type
_entity_poly.pdbx_seq_one_letter_code
_entity_poly.pdbx_strand_id
1 'polypeptide(L)'
;GDLEAGFSEADIILEREFETTMVHQGYIEPHACVVSARQDGKSDIWCSTQGQFMVRAFTARVLGVETSQIRVTPSEIGGGFGGKGQGGCYLEPVAAALARKTGQPVKISMSRTEVFHGTGPTSGTHITFKMGVTNAGKITAAEAHLIYEAGAFPGSPVPSGCRTMLAPYDIPNAYIEGYDIVVNRPKTSAYRAPGSPAAAFAMEGAIDELAEKLGIDPIEIRLINGAKEGSRQPTGPVFNKI
;
A
#
# COMPACT_ATOMS: atom_id res chain seq x y z
N GLY A 1 -15.68 -21.44 1.55
CA GLY A 1 -15.92 -22.51 2.51
C GLY A 1 -16.97 -22.13 3.54
N ASP A 2 -17.05 -22.87 4.61
CA ASP A 2 -17.95 -22.68 5.75
C ASP A 2 -17.10 -22.37 6.99
N LEU A 3 -17.16 -21.13 7.48
CA LEU A 3 -16.36 -20.69 8.63
C LEU A 3 -16.76 -21.39 9.92
N GLU A 4 -18.06 -21.57 10.18
CA GLU A 4 -18.56 -22.20 11.41
C GLU A 4 -18.10 -23.66 11.48
N ALA A 5 -18.25 -24.41 10.40
CA ALA A 5 -17.72 -25.75 10.29
C ALA A 5 -16.20 -25.79 10.46
N GLY A 6 -15.46 -24.91 9.79
CA GLY A 6 -14.01 -24.87 9.88
C GLY A 6 -13.48 -24.51 11.27
N PHE A 7 -14.13 -23.60 12.00
CA PHE A 7 -13.77 -23.32 13.40
C PHE A 7 -14.18 -24.46 14.36
N SER A 8 -15.26 -25.18 14.05
CA SER A 8 -15.67 -26.35 14.89
C SER A 8 -14.71 -27.56 14.75
N GLU A 9 -13.98 -27.64 13.63
CA GLU A 9 -12.94 -28.65 13.38
C GLU A 9 -11.58 -28.30 14.03
N ALA A 10 -11.42 -27.06 14.51
CA ALA A 10 -10.16 -26.60 15.08
C ALA A 10 -9.97 -27.13 16.52
N ASP A 11 -8.77 -27.60 16.83
CA ASP A 11 -8.37 -27.94 18.21
C ASP A 11 -7.94 -26.69 18.98
N ILE A 12 -7.36 -25.70 18.28
CA ILE A 12 -6.95 -24.40 18.83
C ILE A 12 -7.51 -23.29 17.96
N ILE A 13 -8.12 -22.31 18.62
CA ILE A 13 -8.53 -21.04 17.98
C ILE A 13 -7.75 -19.91 18.62
N LEU A 14 -7.12 -19.10 17.77
CA LEU A 14 -6.43 -17.87 18.13
C LEU A 14 -7.20 -16.67 17.59
N GLU A 15 -7.43 -15.67 18.45
CA GLU A 15 -8.02 -14.39 18.06
C GLU A 15 -7.14 -13.27 18.59
N ARG A 16 -6.76 -12.32 17.71
CA ARG A 16 -5.84 -11.21 18.03
C ARG A 16 -6.22 -9.94 17.29
N GLU A 17 -5.82 -8.83 17.86
CA GLU A 17 -5.85 -7.51 17.27
C GLU A 17 -4.43 -7.04 17.03
N PHE A 18 -4.20 -6.43 15.86
CA PHE A 18 -2.91 -5.90 15.44
C PHE A 18 -3.09 -4.46 15.00
N GLU A 19 -2.19 -3.60 15.43
CA GLU A 19 -2.20 -2.18 15.05
C GLU A 19 -0.87 -1.77 14.45
N THR A 20 -0.95 -0.92 13.41
CA THR A 20 0.21 -0.20 12.89
C THR A 20 -0.10 1.27 12.79
N THR A 21 0.88 2.12 13.08
CA THR A 21 0.72 3.57 12.96
C THR A 21 1.00 4.05 11.53
N MET A 22 0.48 5.22 11.16
CA MET A 22 0.92 5.94 9.97
C MET A 22 2.40 6.28 10.07
N VAL A 23 3.20 5.88 9.08
CA VAL A 23 4.63 6.21 8.99
C VAL A 23 4.97 6.72 7.59
N HIS A 24 5.91 7.66 7.54
CA HIS A 24 6.42 8.18 6.27
C HIS A 24 7.47 7.23 5.70
N GLN A 25 7.59 7.15 4.34
CA GLN A 25 8.55 6.29 3.64
C GLN A 25 10.03 6.61 3.95
N GLY A 26 10.32 7.79 4.47
CA GLY A 26 11.64 8.16 4.96
C GLY A 26 12.73 8.26 3.89
N TYR A 27 12.37 8.44 2.61
CA TYR A 27 13.37 8.61 1.53
C TYR A 27 14.28 9.82 1.80
N ILE A 28 15.58 9.65 1.49
CA ILE A 28 16.62 10.65 1.81
C ILE A 28 16.46 11.90 0.95
N GLU A 29 16.24 11.75 -0.35
CA GLU A 29 16.03 12.87 -1.27
C GLU A 29 14.66 13.52 -1.07
N PRO A 30 14.56 14.82 -0.72
CA PRO A 30 13.29 15.54 -0.70
C PRO A 30 12.63 15.63 -2.08
N HIS A 31 11.36 16.02 -2.13
CA HIS A 31 10.72 16.38 -3.39
C HIS A 31 11.33 17.66 -3.96
N ALA A 32 11.63 17.63 -5.25
CA ALA A 32 12.12 18.79 -5.98
C ALA A 32 11.68 18.72 -7.43
N CYS A 33 11.43 19.90 -8.02
CA CYS A 33 11.18 20.04 -9.44
C CYS A 33 11.74 21.37 -9.99
N VAL A 34 12.01 21.38 -11.29
CA VAL A 34 12.25 22.58 -12.08
C VAL A 34 11.25 22.59 -13.23
N VAL A 35 10.61 23.73 -13.47
CA VAL A 35 9.67 23.90 -14.57
C VAL A 35 10.06 25.10 -15.41
N SER A 36 10.06 24.93 -16.73
CA SER A 36 10.24 26.00 -17.71
C SER A 36 8.99 26.06 -18.60
N ALA A 37 8.35 27.21 -18.62
CA ALA A 37 7.24 27.49 -19.54
C ALA A 37 7.78 28.12 -20.83
N ARG A 38 7.31 27.60 -21.97
CA ARG A 38 7.69 28.10 -23.29
C ARG A 38 6.66 29.12 -23.81
N GLN A 39 7.06 29.95 -24.74
CA GLN A 39 6.18 30.92 -25.40
C GLN A 39 5.08 30.25 -26.26
N ASP A 40 5.30 29.00 -26.72
CA ASP A 40 4.30 28.20 -27.45
C ASP A 40 3.22 27.57 -26.54
N GLY A 41 3.21 27.92 -25.25
CA GLY A 41 2.25 27.42 -24.27
C GLY A 41 2.62 26.06 -23.67
N LYS A 42 3.69 25.41 -24.09
CA LYS A 42 4.18 24.16 -23.52
C LYS A 42 4.98 24.39 -22.25
N SER A 43 5.05 23.37 -21.41
CA SER A 43 5.85 23.38 -20.20
C SER A 43 6.71 22.12 -20.12
N ASP A 44 8.01 22.31 -19.85
CA ASP A 44 8.95 21.25 -19.56
C ASP A 44 9.17 21.17 -18.06
N ILE A 45 9.03 19.97 -17.49
CA ILE A 45 9.15 19.67 -16.07
C ILE A 45 10.27 18.65 -15.87
N TRP A 46 11.20 18.93 -15.01
CA TRP A 46 12.20 17.99 -14.51
C TRP A 46 11.93 17.78 -13.03
N CYS A 47 11.72 16.54 -12.61
CA CYS A 47 11.39 16.23 -11.23
C CYS A 47 11.83 14.84 -10.81
N SER A 48 12.02 14.67 -9.52
CA SER A 48 12.30 13.39 -8.86
C SER A 48 10.96 12.65 -8.66
N THR A 49 10.64 11.76 -9.60
CA THR A 49 9.34 11.05 -9.61
C THR A 49 9.47 9.60 -10.05
N GLN A 50 8.66 8.72 -9.46
CA GLN A 50 8.46 7.32 -9.88
C GLN A 50 7.36 7.18 -10.95
N GLY A 51 6.69 8.28 -11.35
CA GLY A 51 5.53 8.24 -12.23
C GLY A 51 5.38 9.48 -13.11
N GLN A 52 6.30 9.70 -14.07
CA GLN A 52 6.29 10.88 -14.95
C GLN A 52 4.99 11.09 -15.72
N PHE A 53 4.32 10.02 -16.12
CA PHE A 53 3.04 10.12 -16.83
C PHE A 53 1.90 10.60 -15.92
N MET A 54 1.94 10.24 -14.63
CA MET A 54 0.97 10.73 -13.64
C MET A 54 1.21 12.21 -13.33
N VAL A 55 2.46 12.62 -13.13
CA VAL A 55 2.83 14.03 -12.97
C VAL A 55 2.35 14.85 -14.16
N ARG A 56 2.56 14.35 -15.37
CA ARG A 56 2.08 14.98 -16.61
C ARG A 56 0.55 15.16 -16.59
N ALA A 57 -0.18 14.10 -16.30
CA ALA A 57 -1.64 14.11 -16.32
C ALA A 57 -2.22 15.03 -15.24
N PHE A 58 -1.71 14.96 -14.01
CA PHE A 58 -2.17 15.80 -12.91
C PHE A 58 -1.83 17.27 -13.13
N THR A 59 -0.62 17.57 -13.59
CA THR A 59 -0.23 18.95 -13.89
C THR A 59 -1.10 19.55 -14.99
N ALA A 60 -1.35 18.80 -16.07
CA ALA A 60 -2.22 19.24 -17.15
C ALA A 60 -3.66 19.51 -16.63
N ARG A 61 -4.20 18.62 -15.81
CA ARG A 61 -5.53 18.76 -15.21
C ARG A 61 -5.65 19.99 -14.30
N VAL A 62 -4.65 20.21 -13.43
CA VAL A 62 -4.63 21.39 -12.53
C VAL A 62 -4.52 22.70 -13.30
N LEU A 63 -3.72 22.73 -14.38
CA LEU A 63 -3.55 23.92 -15.21
C LEU A 63 -4.70 24.13 -16.23
N GLY A 64 -5.60 23.17 -16.39
CA GLY A 64 -6.66 23.23 -17.39
C GLY A 64 -6.14 23.21 -18.84
N VAL A 65 -5.11 22.42 -19.10
CA VAL A 65 -4.47 22.34 -20.43
C VAL A 65 -4.44 20.89 -20.93
N GLU A 66 -4.18 20.74 -22.24
CA GLU A 66 -4.00 19.42 -22.83
C GLU A 66 -2.70 18.74 -22.32
N THR A 67 -2.74 17.45 -22.12
CA THR A 67 -1.55 16.68 -21.68
C THR A 67 -0.39 16.79 -22.67
N SER A 68 -0.65 17.02 -23.95
CA SER A 68 0.35 17.26 -25.00
C SER A 68 1.17 18.54 -24.78
N GLN A 69 0.67 19.47 -23.98
CA GLN A 69 1.38 20.70 -23.63
C GLN A 69 2.35 20.53 -22.45
N ILE A 70 2.33 19.39 -21.76
CA ILE A 70 3.21 19.10 -20.64
C ILE A 70 4.17 17.99 -21.01
N ARG A 71 5.47 18.24 -20.86
CA ARG A 71 6.53 17.24 -20.97
C ARG A 71 7.18 17.06 -19.60
N VAL A 72 7.26 15.83 -19.13
CA VAL A 72 7.92 15.49 -17.86
C VAL A 72 9.12 14.61 -18.14
N THR A 73 10.27 15.04 -17.65
CA THR A 73 11.52 14.30 -17.69
C THR A 73 11.89 13.91 -16.26
N PRO A 74 11.83 12.62 -15.90
CA PRO A 74 12.27 12.19 -14.57
C PRO A 74 13.77 12.38 -14.44
N SER A 75 14.21 12.87 -13.28
CA SER A 75 15.62 12.84 -12.88
C SER A 75 15.94 11.53 -12.16
N GLU A 76 17.21 11.30 -11.84
CA GLU A 76 17.59 10.25 -10.88
C GLU A 76 16.90 10.48 -9.53
N ILE A 77 16.54 9.40 -8.85
CA ILE A 77 15.74 9.45 -7.62
C ILE A 77 16.57 8.94 -6.45
N GLY A 78 16.74 9.77 -5.44
CA GLY A 78 17.39 9.42 -4.17
C GLY A 78 16.42 8.76 -3.16
N GLY A 79 15.66 7.77 -3.65
CA GLY A 79 14.62 7.06 -2.90
C GLY A 79 13.21 7.62 -3.13
N GLY A 80 12.23 6.77 -2.97
CA GLY A 80 10.81 7.12 -3.13
C GLY A 80 9.91 6.11 -2.44
N PHE A 81 10.19 4.81 -2.63
CA PHE A 81 9.48 3.69 -2.01
C PHE A 81 7.95 3.73 -2.17
N GLY A 82 7.47 4.38 -3.25
CA GLY A 82 6.06 4.66 -3.50
C GLY A 82 5.62 6.10 -3.20
N GLY A 83 6.29 6.82 -2.30
CA GLY A 83 5.93 8.20 -1.92
C GLY A 83 6.11 9.24 -3.03
N LYS A 84 6.92 8.95 -4.05
CA LYS A 84 7.11 9.75 -5.26
C LYS A 84 6.40 9.14 -6.49
N GLY A 85 5.44 8.22 -6.26
CA GLY A 85 4.64 7.54 -7.28
C GLY A 85 3.27 8.16 -7.48
N GLN A 86 2.25 7.29 -7.58
CA GLN A 86 0.85 7.69 -7.67
C GLN A 86 0.46 8.58 -6.48
N GLY A 87 0.01 9.79 -6.74
CA GLY A 87 -0.32 10.78 -5.71
C GLY A 87 0.86 11.65 -5.24
N GLY A 88 2.09 11.40 -5.72
CA GLY A 88 3.29 12.18 -5.38
C GLY A 88 3.53 13.44 -6.21
N CYS A 89 2.50 14.03 -6.81
CA CYS A 89 2.59 15.26 -7.59
C CYS A 89 2.21 16.45 -6.72
N TYR A 90 3.13 16.96 -5.92
CA TYR A 90 2.86 18.03 -4.95
C TYR A 90 3.35 19.41 -5.44
N LEU A 91 4.53 19.49 -6.05
CA LEU A 91 5.21 20.73 -6.39
C LEU A 91 5.02 21.12 -7.86
N GLU A 92 4.93 20.16 -8.74
CA GLU A 92 5.03 20.34 -10.19
C GLU A 92 3.91 21.22 -10.74
N PRO A 93 2.63 21.06 -10.35
CA PRO A 93 1.57 21.96 -10.82
C PRO A 93 1.76 23.40 -10.34
N VAL A 94 2.25 23.58 -9.10
CA VAL A 94 2.50 24.90 -8.52
C VAL A 94 3.65 25.58 -9.25
N ALA A 95 4.77 24.88 -9.44
CA ALA A 95 5.92 25.38 -10.19
C ALA A 95 5.56 25.72 -11.64
N ALA A 96 4.70 24.91 -12.28
CA ALA A 96 4.25 25.13 -13.64
C ALA A 96 3.34 26.37 -13.75
N ALA A 97 2.42 26.57 -12.80
CA ALA A 97 1.60 27.78 -12.74
C ALA A 97 2.46 29.05 -12.56
N LEU A 98 3.45 28.99 -11.66
CA LEU A 98 4.36 30.10 -11.42
C LEU A 98 5.24 30.37 -12.63
N ALA A 99 5.80 29.36 -13.27
CA ALA A 99 6.63 29.52 -14.49
C ALA A 99 5.83 30.16 -15.63
N ARG A 100 4.58 29.77 -15.83
CA ARG A 100 3.67 30.39 -16.81
C ARG A 100 3.36 31.85 -16.47
N LYS A 101 3.13 32.15 -15.20
CA LYS A 101 2.80 33.50 -14.74
C LYS A 101 3.98 34.46 -14.84
N THR A 102 5.19 34.00 -14.56
CA THR A 102 6.41 34.84 -14.53
C THR A 102 7.15 34.88 -15.87
N GLY A 103 6.92 33.91 -16.77
CA GLY A 103 7.70 33.73 -17.98
C GLY A 103 9.14 33.29 -17.71
N GLN A 104 9.46 32.84 -16.51
CA GLN A 104 10.79 32.43 -16.06
C GLN A 104 10.78 30.99 -15.57
N PRO A 105 11.92 30.28 -15.67
CA PRO A 105 12.04 28.97 -15.02
C PRO A 105 11.85 29.06 -13.50
N VAL A 106 11.10 28.11 -12.94
CA VAL A 106 10.82 28.02 -11.49
C VAL A 106 11.34 26.72 -10.94
N LYS A 107 12.12 26.78 -9.87
CA LYS A 107 12.57 25.63 -9.07
C LYS A 107 11.88 25.68 -7.72
N ILE A 108 11.32 24.53 -7.29
CA ILE A 108 10.80 24.33 -5.94
C ILE A 108 11.46 23.07 -5.36
N SER A 109 11.87 23.15 -4.09
CA SER A 109 12.40 22.00 -3.36
C SER A 109 11.84 22.06 -1.95
N MET A 110 11.31 20.92 -1.47
CA MET A 110 10.85 20.78 -0.08
C MET A 110 12.02 20.67 0.89
N SER A 111 11.89 21.29 2.04
CA SER A 111 12.69 20.91 3.21
C SER A 111 12.28 19.53 3.75
N ARG A 112 13.09 18.96 4.65
CA ARG A 112 12.72 17.68 5.29
C ARG A 112 11.42 17.78 6.07
N THR A 113 11.19 18.87 6.77
CA THR A 113 9.95 19.12 7.52
C THR A 113 8.74 19.19 6.59
N GLU A 114 8.85 19.88 5.45
CA GLU A 114 7.77 19.95 4.46
C GLU A 114 7.47 18.58 3.82
N VAL A 115 8.49 17.74 3.59
CA VAL A 115 8.27 16.37 3.12
C VAL A 115 7.43 15.59 4.12
N PHE A 116 7.73 15.64 5.41
CA PHE A 116 6.99 14.89 6.43
C PHE A 116 5.57 15.42 6.67
N HIS A 117 5.36 16.72 6.56
CA HIS A 117 4.04 17.33 6.80
C HIS A 117 3.16 17.42 5.54
N GLY A 118 3.77 17.57 4.38
CA GLY A 118 3.06 17.88 3.13
C GLY A 118 2.90 16.71 2.17
N THR A 119 3.49 15.53 2.46
CA THR A 119 3.38 14.35 1.59
C THR A 119 2.67 13.20 2.30
N GLY A 120 2.20 12.20 1.53
CA GLY A 120 1.39 11.13 2.06
C GLY A 120 2.20 10.05 2.78
N PRO A 121 1.85 9.71 4.04
CA PRO A 121 2.39 8.55 4.75
C PRO A 121 1.75 7.24 4.26
N THR A 122 2.22 6.07 4.75
CA THR A 122 1.45 4.83 4.64
C THR A 122 0.23 4.86 5.56
N SER A 123 -0.73 3.95 5.33
CA SER A 123 -1.90 3.81 6.20
C SER A 123 -1.52 3.35 7.60
N GLY A 124 -2.14 3.94 8.62
CA GLY A 124 -2.34 3.28 9.89
C GLY A 124 -3.37 2.17 9.72
N THR A 125 -3.24 1.08 10.47
CA THR A 125 -4.15 -0.06 10.34
C THR A 125 -4.57 -0.59 11.69
N HIS A 126 -5.82 -1.13 11.73
CA HIS A 126 -6.31 -1.98 12.81
C HIS A 126 -6.83 -3.25 12.15
N ILE A 127 -6.34 -4.41 12.59
CA ILE A 127 -6.65 -5.70 11.98
C ILE A 127 -7.07 -6.65 13.09
N THR A 128 -8.33 -7.11 13.06
CA THR A 128 -8.79 -8.22 13.88
C THR A 128 -8.65 -9.50 13.08
N PHE A 129 -8.00 -10.49 13.65
CA PHE A 129 -7.71 -11.74 12.98
C PHE A 129 -7.99 -12.95 13.88
N LYS A 130 -8.71 -13.92 13.33
CA LYS A 130 -9.06 -15.17 13.98
C LYS A 130 -8.65 -16.35 13.11
N MET A 131 -7.97 -17.34 13.69
CA MET A 131 -7.51 -18.52 12.97
C MET A 131 -7.74 -19.78 13.82
N GLY A 132 -8.26 -20.83 13.18
CA GLY A 132 -8.40 -22.16 13.73
C GLY A 132 -7.40 -23.13 13.12
N VAL A 133 -6.77 -23.96 13.97
CA VAL A 133 -5.82 -25.00 13.56
C VAL A 133 -6.07 -26.31 14.30
N THR A 134 -5.75 -27.43 13.66
CA THR A 134 -5.72 -28.75 14.32
C THR A 134 -4.41 -28.92 15.12
N ASN A 135 -4.36 -29.89 16.03
CA ASN A 135 -3.14 -30.28 16.77
C ASN A 135 -1.98 -30.70 15.84
N ALA A 136 -2.29 -31.10 14.61
CA ALA A 136 -1.28 -31.39 13.57
C ALA A 136 -0.79 -30.13 12.83
N GLY A 137 -1.21 -28.92 13.21
CA GLY A 137 -0.81 -27.67 12.61
C GLY A 137 -1.55 -27.32 11.32
N LYS A 138 -2.59 -28.06 10.92
CA LYS A 138 -3.37 -27.75 9.71
C LYS A 138 -4.37 -26.63 10.00
N ILE A 139 -4.35 -25.57 9.20
CA ILE A 139 -5.32 -24.48 9.28
C ILE A 139 -6.68 -24.98 8.78
N THR A 140 -7.73 -24.79 9.58
CA THR A 140 -9.11 -25.19 9.28
C THR A 140 -9.96 -24.01 8.85
N ALA A 141 -9.76 -22.85 9.47
CA ALA A 141 -10.47 -21.61 9.12
C ALA A 141 -9.62 -20.37 9.43
N ALA A 142 -9.90 -19.28 8.71
CA ALA A 142 -9.36 -17.95 8.99
C ALA A 142 -10.41 -16.88 8.71
N GLU A 143 -10.52 -15.91 9.62
CA GLU A 143 -11.38 -14.73 9.50
C GLU A 143 -10.56 -13.47 9.79
N ALA A 144 -10.68 -12.45 8.91
CA ALA A 144 -9.93 -11.22 9.05
C ALA A 144 -10.78 -9.99 8.71
N HIS A 145 -10.70 -8.97 9.59
CA HIS A 145 -11.30 -7.66 9.37
C HIS A 145 -10.20 -6.61 9.38
N LEU A 146 -10.01 -5.94 8.23
CA LEU A 146 -8.94 -4.98 8.02
C LEU A 146 -9.51 -3.56 7.96
N ILE A 147 -9.08 -2.69 8.85
CA ILE A 147 -9.41 -1.27 8.85
C ILE A 147 -8.16 -0.48 8.52
N TYR A 148 -8.17 0.26 7.40
CA TYR A 148 -7.04 1.04 6.94
C TYR A 148 -7.40 2.52 6.85
N GLU A 149 -6.60 3.38 7.47
CA GLU A 149 -6.74 4.83 7.37
C GLU A 149 -6.38 5.30 5.95
N ALA A 150 -7.29 6.04 5.31
CA ALA A 150 -7.08 6.63 3.99
C ALA A 150 -6.46 8.03 4.05
N GLY A 151 -6.49 8.67 5.22
CA GLY A 151 -6.25 10.10 5.35
C GLY A 151 -7.48 10.91 4.91
N ALA A 152 -7.28 12.14 4.48
CA ALA A 152 -8.35 13.10 4.20
C ALA A 152 -9.27 12.75 3.01
N PHE A 153 -8.90 11.76 2.19
CA PHE A 153 -9.67 11.33 1.02
C PHE A 153 -9.67 9.81 0.92
N PRO A 154 -10.73 9.16 0.38
CA PRO A 154 -10.79 7.72 0.17
C PRO A 154 -9.63 7.18 -0.68
N GLY A 155 -9.36 5.88 -0.58
CA GLY A 155 -8.39 5.17 -1.40
C GLY A 155 -7.14 4.77 -0.62
N SER A 156 -7.31 4.09 0.52
CA SER A 156 -6.23 3.37 1.20
C SER A 156 -5.87 2.10 0.43
N PRO A 157 -4.73 1.47 0.74
CA PRO A 157 -4.34 0.22 0.10
C PRO A 157 -5.02 -1.03 0.69
N VAL A 158 -6.14 -0.90 1.41
CA VAL A 158 -6.87 -2.03 2.02
C VAL A 158 -7.22 -3.14 1.03
N PRO A 159 -7.60 -2.87 -0.24
CA PRO A 159 -7.87 -3.95 -1.19
C PRO A 159 -6.65 -4.85 -1.47
N SER A 160 -5.44 -4.28 -1.40
CA SER A 160 -4.21 -5.07 -1.52
C SER A 160 -3.95 -5.90 -0.27
N GLY A 161 -4.18 -5.35 0.92
CA GLY A 161 -4.12 -6.08 2.18
C GLY A 161 -5.03 -7.31 2.16
N CYS A 162 -6.30 -7.13 1.81
CA CYS A 162 -7.27 -8.22 1.72
C CYS A 162 -6.84 -9.31 0.71
N ARG A 163 -6.26 -8.92 -0.43
CA ARG A 163 -5.83 -9.90 -1.43
C ARG A 163 -4.60 -10.69 -1.01
N THR A 164 -3.70 -10.09 -0.27
CA THR A 164 -2.39 -10.67 0.00
C THR A 164 -2.28 -11.36 1.35
N MET A 165 -3.11 -11.01 2.34
CA MET A 165 -3.02 -11.51 3.71
C MET A 165 -3.01 -13.05 3.79
N LEU A 166 -4.01 -13.68 3.19
CA LEU A 166 -4.20 -15.13 3.24
C LEU A 166 -3.65 -15.87 2.01
N ALA A 167 -3.18 -15.13 0.99
CA ALA A 167 -2.76 -15.72 -0.28
C ALA A 167 -1.61 -16.74 -0.21
N PRO A 168 -0.63 -16.63 0.71
CA PRO A 168 0.45 -17.61 0.81
C PRO A 168 0.00 -19.00 1.25
N TYR A 169 -1.21 -19.15 1.78
CA TYR A 169 -1.67 -20.36 2.45
C TYR A 169 -2.89 -20.99 1.79
N ASP A 170 -2.99 -22.32 1.89
CA ASP A 170 -4.12 -23.13 1.47
C ASP A 170 -5.13 -23.28 2.62
N ILE A 171 -6.08 -22.35 2.69
CA ILE A 171 -7.07 -22.25 3.77
C ILE A 171 -8.44 -22.66 3.23
N PRO A 172 -9.05 -23.77 3.72
CA PRO A 172 -10.30 -24.28 3.17
C PRO A 172 -11.51 -23.38 3.45
N ASN A 173 -11.51 -22.70 4.61
CA ASN A 173 -12.60 -21.86 5.04
C ASN A 173 -12.05 -20.49 5.42
N ALA A 174 -12.30 -19.48 4.58
CA ALA A 174 -11.72 -18.15 4.77
C ALA A 174 -12.75 -17.06 4.52
N TYR A 175 -12.72 -16.03 5.37
CA TYR A 175 -13.41 -14.77 5.19
C TYR A 175 -12.46 -13.62 5.42
N ILE A 176 -12.51 -12.64 4.55
CA ILE A 176 -11.72 -11.42 4.70
C ILE A 176 -12.50 -10.22 4.18
N GLU A 177 -12.59 -9.19 4.98
CA GLU A 177 -13.17 -7.92 4.58
C GLU A 177 -12.27 -6.76 4.95
N GLY A 178 -12.44 -5.63 4.28
CA GLY A 178 -11.61 -4.46 4.48
C GLY A 178 -12.38 -3.16 4.39
N TYR A 179 -12.07 -2.24 5.29
CA TYR A 179 -12.68 -0.93 5.41
C TYR A 179 -11.65 0.17 5.16
N ASP A 180 -12.01 1.09 4.26
CA ASP A 180 -11.26 2.29 3.92
C ASP A 180 -11.81 3.46 4.74
N ILE A 181 -11.07 3.90 5.76
CA ILE A 181 -11.55 4.91 6.71
C ILE A 181 -10.92 6.26 6.44
N VAL A 182 -11.75 7.25 6.12
CA VAL A 182 -11.33 8.65 6.00
C VAL A 182 -11.12 9.22 7.39
N VAL A 183 -9.95 9.82 7.60
CA VAL A 183 -9.54 10.41 8.87
C VAL A 183 -8.91 11.79 8.64
N ASN A 184 -8.94 12.65 9.66
CA ASN A 184 -8.37 13.99 9.58
C ASN A 184 -6.83 13.99 9.69
N ARG A 185 -6.19 13.37 8.69
CA ARG A 185 -4.73 13.23 8.52
C ARG A 185 -4.36 13.43 7.06
N PRO A 186 -3.07 13.62 6.70
CA PRO A 186 -2.64 13.68 5.30
C PRO A 186 -3.13 12.46 4.50
N LYS A 187 -3.49 12.68 3.23
CA LYS A 187 -3.86 11.58 2.32
C LYS A 187 -2.75 10.54 2.26
N THR A 188 -3.08 9.27 2.48
CA THR A 188 -2.11 8.19 2.41
C THR A 188 -1.55 8.01 0.99
N SER A 189 -0.30 7.65 0.93
CA SER A 189 0.42 7.33 -0.30
C SER A 189 0.95 5.90 -0.26
N ALA A 190 1.41 5.42 -1.41
CA ALA A 190 2.02 4.11 -1.49
C ALA A 190 3.30 4.05 -0.64
N TYR A 191 3.48 2.95 0.08
CA TYR A 191 4.74 2.60 0.70
C TYR A 191 5.00 1.11 0.43
N ARG A 192 6.11 0.81 -0.23
CA ARG A 192 6.65 -0.51 -0.61
C ARG A 192 5.69 -1.69 -0.34
N ALA A 193 5.10 -2.27 -1.41
CA ALA A 193 4.00 -3.23 -1.36
C ALA A 193 2.76 -2.70 -0.60
N PRO A 194 2.11 -1.61 -1.08
CA PRO A 194 1.05 -0.93 -0.33
C PRO A 194 -0.03 -1.88 0.18
N GLY A 195 -0.28 -1.86 1.49
CA GLY A 195 -1.28 -2.67 2.17
C GLY A 195 -0.81 -4.05 2.63
N SER A 196 0.10 -4.68 1.90
CA SER A 196 0.55 -6.05 2.18
C SER A 196 1.39 -6.20 3.46
N PRO A 197 2.34 -5.29 3.81
CA PRO A 197 3.15 -5.47 5.01
C PRO A 197 2.36 -5.52 6.31
N ALA A 198 1.35 -4.65 6.48
CA ALA A 198 0.51 -4.66 7.68
C ALA A 198 -0.35 -5.93 7.77
N ALA A 199 -0.92 -6.37 6.64
CA ALA A 199 -1.69 -7.60 6.55
C ALA A 199 -0.81 -8.83 6.82
N ALA A 200 0.41 -8.88 6.26
CA ALA A 200 1.37 -9.95 6.51
C ALA A 200 1.84 -9.96 7.97
N PHE A 201 2.07 -8.81 8.59
CA PHE A 201 2.42 -8.72 10.01
C PHE A 201 1.39 -9.41 10.90
N ALA A 202 0.10 -9.16 10.66
CA ALA A 202 -0.98 -9.79 11.43
C ALA A 202 -1.06 -11.30 11.18
N MET A 203 -1.00 -11.72 9.91
CA MET A 203 -1.07 -13.14 9.52
C MET A 203 0.11 -13.94 10.06
N GLU A 204 1.32 -13.48 9.81
CA GLU A 204 2.55 -14.21 10.16
C GLU A 204 2.78 -14.21 11.67
N GLY A 205 2.41 -13.12 12.37
CA GLY A 205 2.46 -13.07 13.82
C GLY A 205 1.51 -14.07 14.48
N ALA A 206 0.30 -14.25 13.93
CA ALA A 206 -0.65 -15.25 14.41
C ALA A 206 -0.16 -16.69 14.15
N ILE A 207 0.48 -16.95 13.00
CA ILE A 207 1.07 -18.27 12.70
C ILE A 207 2.21 -18.60 13.66
N ASP A 208 3.08 -17.63 13.96
CA ASP A 208 4.18 -17.85 14.91
C ASP A 208 3.63 -18.16 16.31
N GLU A 209 2.61 -17.46 16.78
CA GLU A 209 1.98 -17.75 18.07
C GLU A 209 1.32 -19.13 18.09
N LEU A 210 0.66 -19.54 17.01
CA LEU A 210 0.06 -20.88 16.89
C LEU A 210 1.14 -21.97 16.86
N ALA A 211 2.24 -21.75 16.16
CA ALA A 211 3.39 -22.66 16.13
C ALA A 211 3.94 -22.88 17.54
N GLU A 212 4.11 -21.80 18.32
CA GLU A 212 4.56 -21.87 19.71
C GLU A 212 3.57 -22.67 20.58
N LYS A 213 2.28 -22.39 20.48
CA LYS A 213 1.23 -23.09 21.25
C LYS A 213 1.15 -24.59 20.94
N LEU A 214 1.42 -24.97 19.69
CA LEU A 214 1.42 -26.35 19.24
C LEU A 214 2.76 -27.07 19.48
N GLY A 215 3.84 -26.34 19.77
CA GLY A 215 5.20 -26.88 19.83
C GLY A 215 5.72 -27.36 18.47
N ILE A 216 5.22 -26.75 17.38
CA ILE A 216 5.64 -27.03 16.00
C ILE A 216 6.64 -25.94 15.57
N ASP A 217 7.65 -26.32 14.80
CA ASP A 217 8.57 -25.36 14.22
C ASP A 217 7.83 -24.33 13.32
N PRO A 218 8.12 -23.02 13.44
CA PRO A 218 7.43 -21.98 12.64
C PRO A 218 7.56 -22.16 11.13
N ILE A 219 8.63 -22.76 10.63
CA ILE A 219 8.80 -23.09 9.21
C ILE A 219 7.91 -24.29 8.86
N GLU A 220 7.87 -25.29 9.72
CA GLU A 220 7.10 -26.51 9.47
C GLU A 220 5.59 -26.23 9.37
N ILE A 221 5.02 -25.39 10.26
CA ILE A 221 3.61 -25.03 10.16
C ILE A 221 3.28 -24.30 8.83
N ARG A 222 4.24 -23.50 8.31
CA ARG A 222 4.13 -22.85 7.01
C ARG A 222 4.21 -23.85 5.86
N LEU A 223 5.06 -24.84 5.93
CA LEU A 223 5.16 -25.91 4.92
C LEU A 223 3.92 -26.79 4.88
N ILE A 224 3.31 -27.08 6.03
CA ILE A 224 2.04 -27.83 6.15
C ILE A 224 0.92 -27.10 5.41
N ASN A 225 0.87 -25.78 5.48
CA ASN A 225 -0.23 -24.95 5.02
C ASN A 225 0.06 -24.13 3.75
N GLY A 226 1.27 -24.17 3.23
CA GLY A 226 1.66 -23.38 2.06
C GLY A 226 0.79 -23.67 0.85
N ALA A 227 0.40 -22.61 0.13
CA ALA A 227 -0.34 -22.71 -1.12
C ALA A 227 0.46 -23.49 -2.17
N LYS A 228 -0.22 -24.28 -3.00
CA LYS A 228 0.34 -25.15 -4.04
C LYS A 228 -0.40 -24.91 -5.36
N GLU A 229 0.11 -25.49 -6.42
CA GLU A 229 -0.64 -25.61 -7.67
C GLU A 229 -2.03 -26.23 -7.39
N GLY A 230 -3.07 -25.56 -7.86
CA GLY A 230 -4.45 -25.99 -7.62
C GLY A 230 -5.09 -25.44 -6.32
N SER A 231 -4.32 -24.86 -5.38
CA SER A 231 -4.89 -24.19 -4.20
C SER A 231 -5.73 -22.99 -4.65
N ARG A 232 -6.88 -22.79 -4.00
CA ARG A 232 -7.77 -21.66 -4.25
C ARG A 232 -7.40 -20.48 -3.36
N GLN A 233 -7.22 -19.32 -3.97
CA GLN A 233 -7.08 -18.07 -3.22
C GLN A 233 -8.41 -17.68 -2.57
N PRO A 234 -8.41 -16.97 -1.42
CA PRO A 234 -9.63 -16.46 -0.79
C PRO A 234 -10.48 -15.58 -1.72
N THR A 235 -9.85 -14.92 -2.68
CA THR A 235 -10.50 -14.09 -3.71
C THR A 235 -11.11 -14.88 -4.87
N GLY A 236 -10.97 -16.22 -4.88
CA GLY A 236 -11.58 -17.14 -5.84
C GLY A 236 -10.68 -17.75 -6.89
N PRO A 237 -9.67 -17.07 -7.48
CA PRO A 237 -8.77 -17.67 -8.46
C PRO A 237 -8.00 -18.86 -7.87
N VAL A 238 -7.59 -19.75 -8.78
CA VAL A 238 -6.74 -20.91 -8.45
C VAL A 238 -5.31 -20.60 -8.83
N PHE A 239 -4.36 -20.99 -7.99
CA PHE A 239 -2.95 -20.89 -8.33
C PHE A 239 -2.60 -21.84 -9.47
N ASN A 240 -2.00 -21.29 -10.53
CA ASN A 240 -1.35 -22.07 -11.56
C ASN A 240 -0.03 -22.65 -11.00
N LYS A 241 0.79 -23.25 -11.88
CA LYS A 241 2.10 -23.77 -11.50
C LYS A 241 2.93 -22.66 -10.82
N ILE A 242 3.34 -22.92 -9.59
CA ILE A 242 4.16 -22.06 -8.74
C ILE A 242 5.60 -22.60 -8.77
#